data_736dbd7dd1ded2ffc61b8aa8bc653b41
#
_entry.id   736dbd7dd1ded2ffc61b8aa8bc653b41
#
_cell.length_a   1.000
_cell.length_b   1.000
_cell.length_c   1.000
_cell.angle_alpha   90.00
_cell.angle_beta   90.00
_cell.angle_gamma   90.00
#
_symmetry.space_group_name_H-M   'P 1'
#
loop_
_entity.id
_entity.type
_entity.pdbx_description
1 polymer ?
#
loop_
_entity_poly.entity_id
_entity_poly.type
_entity_poly.pdbx_seq_one_letter_code
_entity_poly.pdbx_strand_id
1 'polypeptide(L)'
;SKDFRAADWGCGSVVGGRCDPEEAAYYYKYKRPDKGPLPLEYVYKANGSLDTGASIYKYCNLGIGTSDVFEKVTSSATGFDKQNFANWYSYYRSRINAMKSASSRAFGQLLNPDGLRIGFSTVSETGVTADDRGRFQPLGDFCAAGSDKCSPGNQRSEFFRMLYKTPADANWTPLRGSLAKIGRMYAGFDGSSRLSASDDPVQYSCQQNFVIMATDGSWNQDKNVPFNIANSGGVGDRDGDAPRPMLDAYKVKNSLADIAMYYYETDLRDASLGNCTGRIEGEDVCFNDVQGGGRDEKASTQHMTTFTLGFGIDGLLKYTENYETGLELDYSAILGGSKNWPDPRTTETNETATFIERVDDLWHAAVNGRGAYFSAKTPDAVVSGLVRALNTAAARTGAGSGAATSSLEPVAGDNYAYVASYRTQHWDRSEERR
;
A
#
# COMPACT_ATOMS: atom_id res chain seq x y z
N SER A 1 9.00 -0.63 -25.25
CA SER A 1 7.78 0.16 -25.37
C SER A 1 6.67 -0.56 -26.12
N LYS A 2 6.23 -1.72 -25.58
CA LYS A 2 5.05 -2.44 -26.11
C LYS A 2 3.73 -1.88 -25.54
N ASP A 3 3.79 -0.86 -24.68
CA ASP A 3 2.63 -0.31 -23.98
C ASP A 3 1.89 0.77 -24.79
N PHE A 4 2.30 0.99 -26.03
CA PHE A 4 1.66 1.89 -26.95
C PHE A 4 0.77 1.09 -27.90
N ARG A 5 -0.52 1.06 -27.62
CA ARG A 5 -1.51 0.70 -28.63
C ARG A 5 -1.87 1.96 -29.40
N ALA A 6 -1.79 1.90 -30.72
CA ALA A 6 -2.20 2.99 -31.60
C ALA A 6 -3.60 3.53 -31.26
N ALA A 7 -4.52 2.65 -30.82
CA ALA A 7 -5.88 3.00 -30.44
C ALA A 7 -5.94 3.93 -29.19
N ASP A 8 -4.95 3.89 -28.31
CA ASP A 8 -4.96 4.68 -27.07
C ASP A 8 -4.54 6.13 -27.28
N TRP A 9 -4.04 6.48 -28.49
CA TRP A 9 -3.42 7.77 -28.78
C TRP A 9 -3.93 8.43 -30.07
N GLY A 10 -5.03 7.95 -30.65
CA GLY A 10 -5.54 8.47 -31.90
C GLY A 10 -4.65 8.16 -33.13
N CYS A 11 -3.73 7.23 -33.00
CA CYS A 11 -2.95 6.70 -34.10
C CYS A 11 -3.86 5.99 -35.08
N GLY A 12 -3.88 6.36 -36.35
CA GLY A 12 -4.66 5.70 -37.39
C GLY A 12 -4.17 4.29 -37.69
N SER A 13 -2.86 4.05 -37.63
CA SER A 13 -2.22 2.74 -37.75
C SER A 13 -0.83 2.73 -37.10
N VAL A 14 -0.27 1.54 -36.87
CA VAL A 14 1.11 1.39 -36.36
C VAL A 14 1.92 0.60 -37.40
N VAL A 15 2.95 1.23 -37.93
CA VAL A 15 3.92 0.62 -38.81
C VAL A 15 5.29 0.60 -38.15
N GLY A 16 5.90 -0.57 -37.99
CA GLY A 16 7.21 -0.71 -37.40
C GLY A 16 7.32 -0.22 -35.94
N GLY A 17 6.22 -0.24 -35.17
CA GLY A 17 6.17 0.25 -33.78
C GLY A 17 6.00 1.76 -33.64
N ARG A 18 5.73 2.48 -34.75
CA ARG A 18 5.46 3.93 -34.78
C ARG A 18 4.06 4.21 -35.29
N CYS A 19 3.49 5.33 -34.87
CA CYS A 19 2.24 5.82 -35.42
C CYS A 19 2.40 6.18 -36.90
N ASP A 20 1.41 5.81 -37.73
CA ASP A 20 1.37 6.21 -39.13
C ASP A 20 0.01 6.88 -39.42
N PRO A 21 -0.05 8.16 -39.79
CA PRO A 21 1.08 9.10 -39.82
C PRO A 21 1.63 9.44 -38.45
N GLU A 22 2.92 9.80 -38.37
CA GLU A 22 3.53 10.28 -37.14
C GLU A 22 2.83 11.57 -36.68
N GLU A 23 2.23 11.56 -35.50
CA GLU A 23 1.71 12.78 -34.89
C GLU A 23 2.78 13.44 -34.01
N ALA A 24 2.84 14.78 -34.10
CA ALA A 24 3.67 15.58 -33.23
C ALA A 24 3.22 15.40 -31.78
N ALA A 25 4.15 15.31 -30.84
CA ALA A 25 3.84 15.27 -29.42
C ALA A 25 2.95 16.44 -29.01
N TYR A 26 1.93 16.19 -28.21
CA TYR A 26 0.98 17.21 -27.79
C TYR A 26 0.46 16.93 -26.38
N TYR A 27 -0.12 17.98 -25.76
CA TYR A 27 -0.95 17.87 -24.57
C TYR A 27 -2.15 18.81 -24.70
N TYR A 28 -3.14 18.62 -23.83
CA TYR A 28 -4.29 19.51 -23.75
C TYR A 28 -4.13 20.44 -22.56
N LYS A 29 -4.25 21.76 -22.83
CA LYS A 29 -4.22 22.82 -21.82
C LYS A 29 -5.65 23.26 -21.50
N TYR A 30 -5.99 23.34 -20.21
CA TYR A 30 -7.27 23.90 -19.78
C TYR A 30 -7.31 25.41 -19.99
N LYS A 31 -8.35 25.89 -20.68
CA LYS A 31 -8.50 27.30 -21.11
C LYS A 31 -9.48 28.12 -20.28
N ARG A 32 -10.23 27.49 -19.39
CA ARG A 32 -11.33 28.13 -18.68
C ARG A 32 -11.04 28.28 -17.17
N PRO A 33 -9.96 28.97 -16.75
CA PRO A 33 -9.71 29.24 -15.35
C PRO A 33 -10.79 30.11 -14.69
N ASP A 34 -11.57 30.86 -15.51
CA ASP A 34 -12.77 31.61 -15.11
C ASP A 34 -13.90 30.72 -14.57
N LYS A 35 -13.90 29.45 -14.89
CA LYS A 35 -14.85 28.44 -14.38
C LYS A 35 -14.33 27.68 -13.15
N GLY A 36 -13.21 28.11 -12.61
CA GLY A 36 -12.52 27.43 -11.53
C GLY A 36 -11.61 26.30 -12.00
N PRO A 37 -10.90 25.62 -11.08
CA PRO A 37 -10.07 24.48 -11.41
C PRO A 37 -10.92 23.35 -11.99
N LEU A 38 -10.32 22.53 -12.87
CA LEU A 38 -10.94 21.26 -13.26
C LEU A 38 -11.23 20.45 -11.99
N PRO A 39 -12.48 19.96 -11.82
CA PRO A 39 -12.74 19.00 -10.77
C PRO A 39 -11.89 17.75 -11.05
N LEU A 40 -10.90 17.50 -10.22
CA LEU A 40 -10.05 16.32 -10.28
C LEU A 40 -10.71 15.09 -9.65
N GLU A 41 -11.94 15.26 -9.16
CA GLU A 41 -12.69 14.24 -8.45
C GLU A 41 -13.79 13.66 -9.32
N TYR A 42 -13.97 12.34 -9.20
CA TYR A 42 -15.18 11.71 -9.68
C TYR A 42 -16.30 11.98 -8.67
N VAL A 43 -17.40 12.55 -9.13
CA VAL A 43 -18.59 12.80 -8.32
C VAL A 43 -19.61 11.74 -8.64
N TYR A 44 -20.21 11.16 -7.62
CA TYR A 44 -21.21 10.09 -7.76
C TYR A 44 -22.57 10.55 -7.27
N LYS A 45 -23.62 10.07 -7.91
CA LYS A 45 -25.00 10.26 -7.49
C LYS A 45 -25.31 9.40 -6.27
N ALA A 46 -26.37 9.71 -5.57
CA ALA A 46 -26.81 8.95 -4.40
C ALA A 46 -27.05 7.45 -4.67
N ASN A 47 -27.31 7.07 -5.93
CA ASN A 47 -27.48 5.69 -6.35
C ASN A 47 -26.16 4.97 -6.71
N GLY A 48 -25.00 5.58 -6.42
CA GLY A 48 -23.69 5.01 -6.71
C GLY A 48 -23.22 5.14 -8.18
N SER A 49 -24.02 5.69 -9.08
CA SER A 49 -23.59 5.92 -10.47
C SER A 49 -22.77 7.20 -10.59
N LEU A 50 -21.78 7.18 -11.50
CA LEU A 50 -20.95 8.36 -11.80
C LEU A 50 -21.83 9.54 -12.23
N ASP A 51 -21.68 10.69 -11.58
CA ASP A 51 -22.30 11.93 -12.02
C ASP A 51 -21.47 12.58 -13.14
N THR A 52 -21.77 12.19 -14.37
CA THR A 52 -21.10 12.72 -15.55
C THR A 52 -21.34 14.22 -15.76
N GLY A 53 -22.34 14.81 -15.10
CA GLY A 53 -22.61 16.25 -15.12
C GLY A 53 -21.74 17.08 -14.16
N ALA A 54 -21.31 16.48 -13.06
CA ALA A 54 -20.55 17.14 -11.99
C ALA A 54 -19.07 16.74 -11.93
N SER A 55 -18.71 15.60 -12.51
CA SER A 55 -17.33 15.09 -12.50
C SER A 55 -16.50 15.60 -13.67
N ILE A 56 -15.19 15.28 -13.66
CA ILE A 56 -14.26 15.55 -14.77
C ILE A 56 -14.79 15.05 -16.13
N TYR A 57 -15.62 14.03 -16.13
CA TYR A 57 -16.26 13.48 -17.32
C TYR A 57 -17.07 14.51 -18.11
N LYS A 58 -17.64 15.50 -17.44
CA LYS A 58 -18.34 16.62 -18.11
C LYS A 58 -17.47 17.30 -19.14
N TYR A 59 -16.19 17.48 -18.82
CA TYR A 59 -15.25 18.14 -19.71
C TYR A 59 -14.66 17.19 -20.75
N CYS A 60 -14.47 15.93 -20.41
CA CYS A 60 -13.96 14.91 -21.32
C CYS A 60 -14.98 14.55 -22.42
N ASN A 61 -16.26 14.47 -22.08
CA ASN A 61 -17.33 14.10 -23.03
C ASN A 61 -17.68 15.22 -24.00
N LEU A 62 -17.23 16.46 -23.79
CA LEU A 62 -17.48 17.57 -24.72
C LEU A 62 -16.58 17.55 -25.95
N GLY A 63 -15.78 16.50 -26.15
CA GLY A 63 -14.84 16.39 -27.26
C GLY A 63 -13.62 17.29 -27.07
N ILE A 64 -12.58 16.75 -26.43
CA ILE A 64 -11.35 17.49 -26.09
C ILE A 64 -10.73 18.19 -27.33
N GLY A 65 -10.89 17.64 -28.51
CA GLY A 65 -10.32 18.20 -29.74
C GLY A 65 -11.06 19.42 -30.31
N THR A 66 -12.32 19.64 -29.91
CA THR A 66 -13.18 20.71 -30.45
C THR A 66 -13.70 21.67 -29.38
N SER A 67 -13.36 21.41 -28.12
CA SER A 67 -13.90 22.11 -26.95
C SER A 67 -13.30 23.50 -26.79
N ASP A 68 -14.12 24.47 -26.42
CA ASP A 68 -13.69 25.78 -25.93
C ASP A 68 -13.01 25.71 -24.56
N VAL A 69 -13.05 24.54 -23.92
CA VAL A 69 -12.51 24.26 -22.57
C VAL A 69 -11.04 23.86 -22.61
N PHE A 70 -10.62 23.15 -23.66
CA PHE A 70 -9.26 22.68 -23.82
C PHE A 70 -8.62 23.16 -25.14
N GLU A 71 -7.32 23.41 -25.09
CA GLU A 71 -6.48 23.73 -26.22
C GLU A 71 -5.47 22.61 -26.46
N LYS A 72 -5.41 22.11 -27.68
CA LYS A 72 -4.34 21.19 -28.11
C LYS A 72 -3.07 21.98 -28.34
N VAL A 73 -2.05 21.73 -27.53
CA VAL A 73 -0.72 22.32 -27.64
C VAL A 73 0.23 21.27 -28.22
N THR A 74 0.79 21.54 -29.38
CA THR A 74 1.70 20.61 -30.08
C THR A 74 3.16 20.98 -29.83
N SER A 75 4.08 20.05 -30.08
CA SER A 75 5.53 20.24 -29.91
C SER A 75 6.12 21.33 -30.83
N SER A 76 5.38 21.80 -31.82
CA SER A 76 5.74 22.94 -32.68
C SER A 76 5.29 24.28 -32.12
N ALA A 77 4.46 24.31 -31.06
CA ALA A 77 3.99 25.55 -30.46
C ALA A 77 5.13 26.31 -29.75
N THR A 78 5.10 27.64 -29.84
CA THR A 78 6.02 28.47 -29.09
C THR A 78 5.83 28.28 -27.58
N GLY A 79 6.92 28.01 -26.85
CA GLY A 79 6.87 27.76 -25.41
C GLY A 79 6.57 26.31 -25.02
N PHE A 80 6.49 25.39 -25.98
CA PHE A 80 6.44 23.95 -25.67
C PHE A 80 7.78 23.48 -25.10
N ASP A 81 7.79 23.08 -23.84
CA ASP A 81 8.98 22.53 -23.19
C ASP A 81 9.12 21.03 -23.54
N LYS A 82 9.94 20.79 -24.56
CA LYS A 82 10.18 19.42 -25.09
C LYS A 82 10.83 18.51 -24.07
N GLN A 83 11.75 19.03 -23.23
CA GLN A 83 12.42 18.23 -22.22
C GLN A 83 11.48 17.85 -21.10
N ASN A 84 10.69 18.79 -20.60
CA ASN A 84 9.70 18.50 -19.56
C ASN A 84 8.64 17.52 -20.05
N PHE A 85 8.17 17.70 -21.29
CA PHE A 85 7.24 16.74 -21.91
C PHE A 85 7.86 15.34 -22.03
N ALA A 86 9.10 15.23 -22.50
CA ALA A 86 9.78 13.93 -22.61
C ALA A 86 9.97 13.27 -21.24
N ASN A 87 10.29 14.04 -20.21
CA ASN A 87 10.39 13.54 -18.84
C ASN A 87 9.04 13.04 -18.33
N TRP A 88 8.00 13.88 -18.45
CA TRP A 88 6.65 13.45 -18.07
C TRP A 88 6.22 12.20 -18.83
N TYR A 89 6.41 12.17 -20.12
CA TYR A 89 6.05 11.05 -20.99
C TYR A 89 6.76 9.75 -20.59
N SER A 90 8.03 9.82 -20.24
CA SER A 90 8.82 8.66 -19.86
C SER A 90 8.42 8.10 -18.49
N TYR A 91 8.17 8.99 -17.51
CA TYR A 91 8.06 8.60 -16.10
C TYR A 91 6.62 8.59 -15.58
N TYR A 92 5.68 9.32 -16.19
CA TYR A 92 4.37 9.57 -15.58
C TYR A 92 3.17 9.35 -16.52
N ARG A 93 3.38 9.08 -17.78
CA ARG A 93 2.29 9.03 -18.77
C ARG A 93 1.25 7.92 -18.50
N SER A 94 1.64 6.82 -17.90
CA SER A 94 0.75 5.73 -17.51
C SER A 94 0.72 5.58 -15.99
N ARG A 95 -0.36 5.02 -15.43
CA ARG A 95 -0.47 4.79 -13.98
C ARG A 95 0.67 3.91 -13.47
N ILE A 96 1.03 2.85 -14.20
CA ILE A 96 2.15 1.99 -13.80
C ILE A 96 3.49 2.73 -13.81
N ASN A 97 3.75 3.60 -14.79
CA ASN A 97 4.97 4.42 -14.80
C ASN A 97 4.98 5.43 -13.65
N ALA A 98 3.84 6.09 -13.42
CA ALA A 98 3.69 7.01 -12.30
C ALA A 98 3.91 6.31 -10.95
N MET A 99 3.36 5.11 -10.77
CA MET A 99 3.55 4.30 -9.55
C MET A 99 5.01 3.87 -9.38
N LYS A 100 5.67 3.37 -10.43
CA LYS A 100 7.11 3.03 -10.40
C LYS A 100 7.98 4.23 -10.02
N SER A 101 7.72 5.37 -10.65
CA SER A 101 8.48 6.60 -10.38
C SER A 101 8.25 7.11 -8.96
N ALA A 102 7.00 7.13 -8.50
CA ALA A 102 6.65 7.55 -7.15
C ALA A 102 7.22 6.60 -6.09
N SER A 103 7.07 5.29 -6.28
CA SER A 103 7.65 4.28 -5.38
C SER A 103 9.17 4.40 -5.32
N SER A 104 9.84 4.58 -6.47
CA SER A 104 11.30 4.79 -6.48
C SER A 104 11.71 6.01 -5.69
N ARG A 105 10.97 7.11 -5.80
CA ARG A 105 11.25 8.34 -5.03
C ARG A 105 11.02 8.12 -3.53
N ALA A 106 9.93 7.46 -3.13
CA ALA A 106 9.61 7.20 -1.74
C ALA A 106 10.66 6.29 -1.08
N PHE A 107 10.94 5.13 -1.66
CA PHE A 107 11.92 4.19 -1.13
C PHE A 107 13.38 4.69 -1.29
N GLY A 108 13.64 5.54 -2.29
CA GLY A 108 14.93 6.20 -2.47
C GLY A 108 15.28 7.21 -1.38
N GLN A 109 14.26 7.84 -0.78
CA GLN A 109 14.39 8.86 0.26
C GLN A 109 14.47 8.30 1.69
N LEU A 110 14.39 6.97 1.89
CA LEU A 110 14.58 6.38 3.21
C LEU A 110 15.97 6.72 3.74
N LEU A 111 15.99 7.59 4.76
CA LEU A 111 17.23 8.13 5.34
C LEU A 111 17.96 7.10 6.20
N ASN A 112 17.22 6.27 6.93
CA ASN A 112 17.77 5.20 7.77
C ASN A 112 17.07 3.87 7.44
N PRO A 113 17.40 3.26 6.28
CA PRO A 113 16.83 1.98 5.92
C PRO A 113 17.45 0.81 6.69
N ASP A 114 18.52 1.04 7.43
CA ASP A 114 19.19 0.03 8.27
C ASP A 114 18.22 -0.44 9.37
N GLY A 115 17.95 -1.73 9.40
CA GLY A 115 16.97 -2.33 10.31
C GLY A 115 15.58 -2.55 9.69
N LEU A 116 15.33 -2.06 8.46
CA LEU A 116 14.14 -2.40 7.71
C LEU A 116 14.42 -3.58 6.77
N ARG A 117 13.50 -4.53 6.74
CA ARG A 117 13.49 -5.61 5.75
C ARG A 117 12.31 -5.37 4.82
N ILE A 118 12.59 -5.28 3.53
CA ILE A 118 11.59 -4.93 2.51
C ILE A 118 11.58 -5.99 1.43
N GLY A 119 10.39 -6.44 1.07
CA GLY A 119 10.10 -7.28 -0.08
C GLY A 119 9.16 -6.59 -1.05
N PHE A 120 8.89 -7.23 -2.17
CA PHE A 120 8.01 -6.73 -3.20
C PHE A 120 7.17 -7.86 -3.78
N SER A 121 5.87 -7.61 -4.01
CA SER A 121 4.98 -8.54 -4.71
C SER A 121 3.99 -7.76 -5.57
N THR A 122 3.67 -8.27 -6.75
CA THR A 122 2.49 -7.82 -7.49
C THR A 122 1.24 -8.51 -6.96
N VAL A 123 0.08 -7.88 -7.14
CA VAL A 123 -1.20 -8.43 -6.65
C VAL A 123 -1.63 -9.69 -7.41
N SER A 124 -1.12 -9.91 -8.63
CA SER A 124 -1.45 -11.09 -9.45
C SER A 124 -0.46 -12.24 -9.30
N GLU A 125 0.56 -12.10 -8.46
CA GLU A 125 1.52 -13.17 -8.20
C GLU A 125 0.88 -14.29 -7.37
N THR A 126 1.16 -15.54 -7.73
CA THR A 126 0.58 -16.71 -7.06
C THR A 126 1.52 -17.38 -6.07
N GLY A 127 2.84 -17.20 -6.23
CA GLY A 127 3.86 -17.79 -5.33
C GLY A 127 4.53 -16.78 -4.43
N VAL A 128 5.29 -17.23 -3.45
CA VAL A 128 6.12 -16.40 -2.56
C VAL A 128 7.62 -16.60 -2.81
N THR A 129 7.97 -17.33 -3.84
CA THR A 129 9.35 -17.53 -4.30
C THR A 129 9.78 -16.41 -5.24
N ALA A 130 11.08 -16.11 -5.26
CA ALA A 130 11.62 -15.08 -6.14
C ALA A 130 11.32 -15.36 -7.61
N ASP A 131 10.91 -14.32 -8.33
CA ASP A 131 10.58 -14.35 -9.74
C ASP A 131 11.40 -13.28 -10.48
N ASP A 132 12.17 -13.67 -11.47
CA ASP A 132 12.98 -12.76 -12.27
C ASP A 132 12.16 -11.90 -13.25
N ARG A 133 10.86 -12.15 -13.40
CA ARG A 133 9.94 -11.34 -14.21
C ARG A 133 9.50 -10.03 -13.55
N GLY A 134 9.93 -9.75 -12.30
CA GLY A 134 9.57 -8.54 -11.59
C GLY A 134 8.21 -8.62 -10.89
N ARG A 135 7.83 -9.78 -10.40
CA ARG A 135 6.54 -10.00 -9.73
C ARG A 135 6.64 -10.25 -8.23
N PHE A 136 7.72 -10.89 -7.80
CA PHE A 136 7.93 -11.19 -6.40
C PHE A 136 9.41 -11.09 -6.01
N GLN A 137 9.67 -10.53 -4.84
CA GLN A 137 10.96 -10.49 -4.19
C GLN A 137 10.76 -10.76 -2.68
N PRO A 138 11.40 -11.78 -2.11
CA PRO A 138 11.31 -12.04 -0.66
C PRO A 138 11.82 -10.88 0.19
N LEU A 139 11.43 -10.85 1.46
CA LEU A 139 11.95 -9.87 2.42
C LEU A 139 13.45 -10.07 2.64
N GLY A 140 14.18 -8.97 2.59
CA GLY A 140 15.60 -8.92 2.90
C GLY A 140 16.02 -7.54 3.39
N ASP A 141 17.21 -7.45 3.98
CA ASP A 141 17.74 -6.25 4.61
C ASP A 141 17.89 -5.11 3.59
N PHE A 142 17.15 -4.01 3.83
CA PHE A 142 17.08 -2.87 2.91
C PHE A 142 18.07 -1.78 3.34
N CYS A 143 19.35 -2.03 3.10
CA CYS A 143 20.42 -1.16 3.57
C CYS A 143 20.58 0.11 2.74
N ALA A 144 21.18 1.13 3.34
CA ALA A 144 21.59 2.34 2.64
C ALA A 144 22.57 2.04 1.49
N ALA A 145 22.52 2.86 0.45
CA ALA A 145 23.48 2.75 -0.65
C ALA A 145 24.91 2.97 -0.12
N GLY A 146 25.81 2.00 -0.38
CA GLY A 146 27.21 2.05 0.09
C GLY A 146 27.42 1.63 1.55
N SER A 147 26.42 1.07 2.22
CA SER A 147 26.56 0.51 3.55
C SER A 147 27.40 -0.79 3.51
N ASP A 148 28.38 -0.89 4.38
CA ASP A 148 29.18 -2.10 4.57
C ASP A 148 28.38 -3.28 5.13
N LYS A 149 27.17 -3.00 5.63
CA LYS A 149 26.27 -4.01 6.21
C LYS A 149 25.58 -4.88 5.17
N CYS A 150 25.62 -4.50 3.90
CA CYS A 150 25.00 -5.24 2.80
C CYS A 150 26.04 -5.64 1.75
N SER A 151 26.03 -6.92 1.38
CA SER A 151 26.84 -7.43 0.27
C SER A 151 26.44 -6.81 -1.09
N PRO A 152 27.37 -6.78 -2.07
CA PRO A 152 27.02 -6.42 -3.46
C PRO A 152 25.87 -7.25 -3.99
N GLY A 153 24.92 -6.63 -4.69
CA GLY A 153 23.67 -7.27 -5.11
C GLY A 153 22.59 -7.25 -4.04
N ASN A 154 22.67 -6.28 -3.13
CA ASN A 154 21.81 -6.13 -1.97
C ASN A 154 20.30 -6.02 -2.34
N GLN A 155 19.46 -6.29 -1.35
CA GLN A 155 18.01 -6.27 -1.42
C GLN A 155 17.46 -4.97 -2.03
N ARG A 156 18.06 -3.81 -1.71
CA ARG A 156 17.63 -2.51 -2.23
C ARG A 156 17.80 -2.41 -3.74
N SER A 157 18.93 -2.83 -4.28
CA SER A 157 19.19 -2.85 -5.72
C SER A 157 18.22 -3.79 -6.43
N GLU A 158 18.00 -4.98 -5.85
CA GLU A 158 17.04 -5.95 -6.39
C GLU A 158 15.61 -5.43 -6.32
N PHE A 159 15.20 -4.76 -5.26
CA PHE A 159 13.89 -4.12 -5.14
C PHE A 159 13.64 -3.14 -6.31
N PHE A 160 14.57 -2.24 -6.58
CA PHE A 160 14.43 -1.30 -7.69
C PHE A 160 14.46 -2.02 -9.04
N ARG A 161 15.30 -3.02 -9.21
CA ARG A 161 15.34 -3.84 -10.41
C ARG A 161 13.97 -4.51 -10.66
N MET A 162 13.39 -5.13 -9.63
CA MET A 162 12.09 -5.80 -9.71
C MET A 162 10.96 -4.79 -9.95
N LEU A 163 10.95 -3.66 -9.26
CA LEU A 163 9.98 -2.60 -9.45
C LEU A 163 9.96 -2.10 -10.90
N TYR A 164 11.12 -1.82 -11.49
CA TYR A 164 11.18 -1.36 -12.88
C TYR A 164 10.90 -2.46 -13.88
N LYS A 165 11.22 -3.70 -13.57
CA LYS A 165 10.97 -4.87 -14.42
C LYS A 165 9.48 -5.29 -14.43
N THR A 166 8.70 -4.89 -13.42
CA THR A 166 7.26 -5.20 -13.34
C THR A 166 6.56 -4.85 -14.66
N PRO A 167 5.91 -5.82 -15.33
CA PRO A 167 5.24 -5.57 -16.59
C PRO A 167 3.98 -4.71 -16.38
N ALA A 168 3.56 -4.01 -17.43
CA ALA A 168 2.25 -3.36 -17.50
C ALA A 168 1.23 -4.36 -18.04
N ASP A 169 0.83 -5.30 -17.21
CA ASP A 169 -0.14 -6.32 -17.59
C ASP A 169 -1.57 -5.80 -17.33
N ALA A 170 -2.46 -6.02 -18.31
CA ALA A 170 -3.89 -5.77 -18.13
C ALA A 170 -4.54 -6.96 -17.42
N ASN A 171 -4.18 -7.18 -16.17
CA ASN A 171 -4.70 -8.25 -15.34
C ASN A 171 -5.75 -7.75 -14.35
N TRP A 172 -6.50 -8.70 -13.79
CA TRP A 172 -7.46 -8.46 -12.72
C TRP A 172 -6.74 -8.01 -11.44
N THR A 173 -7.53 -7.54 -10.47
CA THR A 173 -7.02 -6.96 -9.22
C THR A 173 -7.44 -7.81 -8.01
N PRO A 174 -6.87 -9.01 -7.81
CA PRO A 174 -7.25 -9.93 -6.72
C PRO A 174 -6.63 -9.51 -5.38
N LEU A 175 -7.01 -8.32 -4.84
CA LEU A 175 -6.38 -7.76 -3.63
C LEU A 175 -6.60 -8.62 -2.39
N ARG A 176 -7.79 -9.23 -2.24
CA ARG A 176 -8.11 -10.08 -1.09
C ARG A 176 -7.21 -11.30 -1.03
N GLY A 177 -7.07 -12.01 -2.16
CA GLY A 177 -6.17 -13.15 -2.30
C GLY A 177 -4.71 -12.77 -2.08
N SER A 178 -4.29 -11.60 -2.59
CA SER A 178 -2.93 -11.09 -2.42
C SER A 178 -2.62 -10.74 -0.97
N LEU A 179 -3.54 -10.08 -0.27
CA LEU A 179 -3.38 -9.76 1.15
C LEU A 179 -3.28 -11.04 1.99
N ALA A 180 -4.16 -12.01 1.73
CA ALA A 180 -4.15 -13.29 2.42
C ALA A 180 -2.85 -14.08 2.16
N LYS A 181 -2.31 -14.02 0.94
CA LYS A 181 -1.02 -14.64 0.60
C LYS A 181 0.12 -14.05 1.43
N ILE A 182 0.21 -12.74 1.54
CA ILE A 182 1.24 -12.08 2.35
C ILE A 182 1.06 -12.40 3.83
N GLY A 183 -0.19 -12.44 4.32
CA GLY A 183 -0.47 -12.86 5.69
C GLY A 183 -0.03 -14.30 5.98
N ARG A 184 -0.31 -15.25 5.06
CA ARG A 184 0.21 -16.63 5.17
C ARG A 184 1.73 -16.70 5.12
N MET A 185 2.37 -15.86 4.31
CA MET A 185 3.83 -15.78 4.28
C MET A 185 4.39 -15.36 5.64
N TYR A 186 3.81 -14.38 6.32
CA TYR A 186 4.20 -14.03 7.69
C TYR A 186 3.88 -15.14 8.71
N ALA A 187 2.86 -15.93 8.45
CA ALA A 187 2.61 -17.15 9.21
C ALA A 187 3.56 -18.32 8.84
N GLY A 188 4.50 -18.12 7.91
CA GLY A 188 5.50 -19.11 7.48
C GLY A 188 4.97 -20.15 6.50
N PHE A 189 3.96 -19.77 5.68
CA PHE A 189 3.37 -20.68 4.69
C PHE A 189 3.38 -20.09 3.28
N ASP A 190 3.61 -20.94 2.29
CA ASP A 190 3.27 -20.72 0.89
C ASP A 190 2.12 -21.68 0.52
N GLY A 191 0.93 -21.13 0.29
CA GLY A 191 -0.28 -21.95 0.24
C GLY A 191 -0.49 -22.71 1.54
N SER A 192 -0.50 -24.05 1.48
CA SER A 192 -0.60 -24.92 2.65
C SER A 192 0.75 -25.51 3.09
N SER A 193 1.83 -25.20 2.38
CA SER A 193 3.16 -25.75 2.65
C SER A 193 3.96 -24.79 3.55
N ARG A 194 4.76 -25.35 4.48
CA ARG A 194 5.71 -24.57 5.27
C ARG A 194 6.79 -23.98 4.36
N LEU A 195 7.11 -22.72 4.58
CA LEU A 195 8.29 -22.10 3.99
C LEU A 195 9.57 -22.75 4.52
N SER A 196 10.60 -22.79 3.71
CA SER A 196 11.95 -23.11 4.20
C SER A 196 12.43 -22.01 5.15
N ALA A 197 13.38 -22.30 6.04
CA ALA A 197 13.96 -21.28 6.92
C ALA A 197 14.56 -20.11 6.13
N SER A 198 15.15 -20.36 4.96
CA SER A 198 15.72 -19.28 4.11
C SER A 198 14.66 -18.38 3.49
N ASP A 199 13.42 -18.85 3.33
CA ASP A 199 12.32 -18.10 2.71
C ASP A 199 11.38 -17.49 3.76
N ASP A 200 11.47 -17.93 5.02
CA ASP A 200 10.65 -17.43 6.11
C ASP A 200 10.97 -15.96 6.39
N PRO A 201 9.96 -15.06 6.36
CA PRO A 201 10.18 -13.64 6.60
C PRO A 201 10.42 -13.29 8.07
N VAL A 202 10.02 -14.14 9.01
CA VAL A 202 10.10 -13.86 10.45
C VAL A 202 11.42 -14.35 11.01
N GLN A 203 12.16 -13.45 11.67
CA GLN A 203 13.45 -13.70 12.29
C GLN A 203 13.34 -13.84 13.81
N TYR A 204 12.51 -13.02 14.43
CA TYR A 204 12.37 -12.90 15.89
C TYR A 204 10.90 -12.84 16.27
N SER A 205 10.56 -13.32 17.46
CA SER A 205 9.20 -13.30 18.02
C SER A 205 8.63 -11.88 18.15
N CYS A 206 9.47 -10.91 18.51
CA CYS A 206 9.11 -9.50 18.65
C CYS A 206 9.01 -8.72 17.33
N GLN A 207 9.22 -9.36 16.19
CA GLN A 207 9.22 -8.70 14.88
C GLN A 207 7.84 -8.17 14.54
N GLN A 208 7.77 -6.88 14.20
CA GLN A 208 6.56 -6.29 13.64
C GLN A 208 6.53 -6.49 12.12
N ASN A 209 5.37 -6.89 11.60
CA ASN A 209 5.18 -7.20 10.19
C ASN A 209 4.17 -6.24 9.57
N PHE A 210 4.51 -5.71 8.39
CA PHE A 210 3.73 -4.70 7.70
C PHE A 210 3.49 -5.10 6.25
N VAL A 211 2.34 -4.69 5.72
CA VAL A 211 2.08 -4.70 4.29
C VAL A 211 1.60 -3.32 3.84
N ILE A 212 2.14 -2.83 2.73
CA ILE A 212 1.65 -1.64 2.03
C ILE A 212 1.07 -2.11 0.71
N MET A 213 -0.26 -2.08 0.60
CA MET A 213 -0.99 -2.48 -0.59
C MET A 213 -1.35 -1.26 -1.41
N ALA A 214 -0.82 -1.16 -2.64
CA ALA A 214 -1.10 -0.06 -3.54
C ALA A 214 -1.86 -0.55 -4.78
N THR A 215 -2.91 0.16 -5.16
CA THR A 215 -3.77 -0.17 -6.31
C THR A 215 -4.30 1.08 -7.00
N ASP A 216 -4.65 0.94 -8.28
CA ASP A 216 -5.35 1.96 -9.07
C ASP A 216 -6.79 1.54 -9.41
N GLY A 217 -7.33 0.53 -8.72
CA GLY A 217 -8.68 0.00 -8.92
C GLY A 217 -9.24 -0.73 -7.72
N SER A 218 -10.51 -1.09 -7.80
CA SER A 218 -11.18 -1.94 -6.83
C SER A 218 -10.79 -3.40 -7.01
N TRP A 219 -10.86 -4.19 -5.94
CA TRP A 219 -10.59 -5.62 -6.02
C TRP A 219 -11.66 -6.38 -6.81
N ASN A 220 -11.22 -7.45 -7.49
CA ASN A 220 -12.07 -8.35 -8.29
C ASN A 220 -11.41 -9.73 -8.47
N GLN A 221 -12.17 -10.68 -9.02
CA GLN A 221 -11.68 -12.03 -9.43
C GLN A 221 -10.93 -12.86 -8.38
N ASP A 222 -11.26 -12.70 -7.12
CA ASP A 222 -10.65 -13.50 -6.04
C ASP A 222 -11.69 -14.18 -5.11
N LYS A 223 -12.94 -14.33 -5.58
CA LYS A 223 -14.04 -14.87 -4.80
C LYS A 223 -13.80 -16.30 -4.31
N ASN A 224 -13.13 -17.12 -5.12
CA ASN A 224 -12.89 -18.53 -4.84
C ASN A 224 -11.48 -18.81 -4.27
N VAL A 225 -10.73 -17.76 -3.95
CA VAL A 225 -9.39 -17.90 -3.37
C VAL A 225 -9.52 -18.11 -1.86
N PRO A 226 -8.79 -19.07 -1.27
CA PRO A 226 -8.73 -19.20 0.18
C PRO A 226 -8.08 -17.97 0.83
N PHE A 227 -8.64 -17.53 1.96
CA PHE A 227 -8.16 -16.33 2.67
C PHE A 227 -7.54 -16.62 4.03
N ASN A 228 -7.89 -17.75 4.68
CA ASN A 228 -7.36 -18.09 6.01
C ASN A 228 -5.92 -18.65 5.97
N ILE A 229 -5.27 -18.75 7.11
CA ILE A 229 -3.90 -19.29 7.25
C ILE A 229 -3.81 -20.74 6.73
N ALA A 230 -4.84 -21.56 6.99
CA ALA A 230 -4.87 -22.94 6.53
C ALA A 230 -5.00 -23.10 5.01
N ASN A 231 -5.16 -22.03 4.26
CA ASN A 231 -5.38 -22.03 2.80
C ASN A 231 -6.56 -22.91 2.36
N SER A 232 -7.62 -22.97 3.18
CA SER A 232 -8.74 -23.90 2.99
C SER A 232 -10.10 -23.23 2.87
N GLY A 233 -10.22 -21.92 3.16
CA GLY A 233 -11.52 -21.24 3.13
C GLY A 233 -11.43 -19.74 3.39
N GLY A 234 -12.61 -19.13 3.59
CA GLY A 234 -12.75 -17.72 3.95
C GLY A 234 -12.33 -17.44 5.40
N VAL A 235 -12.27 -16.17 5.76
CA VAL A 235 -12.05 -15.68 7.13
C VAL A 235 -13.35 -15.38 7.86
N GLY A 236 -14.47 -15.34 7.13
CA GLY A 236 -15.80 -15.02 7.68
C GLY A 236 -16.04 -13.52 7.79
N ASP A 237 -16.99 -13.15 8.62
CA ASP A 237 -17.24 -11.80 9.10
C ASP A 237 -16.39 -11.59 10.36
N ARG A 238 -15.45 -10.65 10.32
CA ARG A 238 -14.51 -10.40 11.43
C ARG A 238 -14.85 -9.13 12.18
N ASP A 239 -15.56 -8.22 11.55
CA ASP A 239 -15.79 -6.86 12.05
C ASP A 239 -17.27 -6.51 12.29
N GLY A 240 -18.19 -7.42 11.99
CA GLY A 240 -19.62 -7.19 12.15
C GLY A 240 -20.12 -6.96 13.59
N ASP A 241 -19.30 -7.27 14.59
CA ASP A 241 -19.54 -6.98 16.00
C ASP A 241 -18.37 -6.20 16.64
N ALA A 242 -17.45 -5.69 15.82
CA ALA A 242 -16.30 -4.93 16.29
C ALA A 242 -16.69 -3.52 16.79
N PRO A 243 -15.90 -2.89 17.65
CA PRO A 243 -16.12 -1.49 18.00
C PRO A 243 -15.83 -0.57 16.79
N ARG A 244 -16.50 0.58 16.75
CA ARG A 244 -16.19 1.60 15.74
C ARG A 244 -14.80 2.18 15.97
N PRO A 245 -14.08 2.52 14.94
CA PRO A 245 -14.51 2.62 13.51
C PRO A 245 -14.45 1.33 12.70
N MET A 246 -14.10 0.20 13.28
CA MET A 246 -13.91 -1.07 12.56
C MET A 246 -15.20 -1.75 12.13
N LEU A 247 -16.32 -1.44 12.78
CA LEU A 247 -17.60 -2.10 12.58
C LEU A 247 -18.09 -2.05 11.13
N ASP A 248 -18.28 -3.23 10.50
CA ASP A 248 -19.13 -3.40 9.33
C ASP A 248 -20.59 -3.67 9.74
N ALA A 249 -21.45 -2.66 9.58
CA ALA A 249 -22.85 -2.78 9.93
C ALA A 249 -23.65 -3.71 8.98
N TYR A 250 -23.11 -4.04 7.82
CA TYR A 250 -23.73 -4.95 6.84
C TYR A 250 -23.35 -6.42 7.10
N LYS A 251 -22.39 -6.66 7.99
CA LYS A 251 -21.90 -8.02 8.34
C LYS A 251 -21.47 -8.81 7.11
N VAL A 252 -20.79 -8.14 6.20
CA VAL A 252 -20.28 -8.73 4.97
C VAL A 252 -19.15 -9.68 5.30
N LYS A 253 -19.12 -10.85 4.66
CA LYS A 253 -18.08 -11.86 4.90
C LYS A 253 -16.98 -11.76 3.85
N ASN A 254 -15.74 -11.92 4.29
CA ASN A 254 -14.58 -12.00 3.42
C ASN A 254 -14.36 -10.72 2.58
N SER A 255 -14.66 -9.56 3.14
CA SER A 255 -14.23 -8.27 2.61
C SER A 255 -12.70 -8.14 2.71
N LEU A 256 -12.14 -7.13 2.08
CA LEU A 256 -10.72 -6.82 2.27
C LEU A 256 -10.45 -6.42 3.74
N ALA A 257 -11.41 -5.71 4.34
CA ALA A 257 -11.38 -5.32 5.74
C ALA A 257 -11.38 -6.51 6.70
N ASP A 258 -12.21 -7.54 6.45
CA ASP A 258 -12.19 -8.79 7.21
C ASP A 258 -10.84 -9.49 7.13
N ILE A 259 -10.23 -9.54 5.95
CA ILE A 259 -8.94 -10.21 5.76
C ILE A 259 -7.84 -9.45 6.49
N ALA A 260 -7.84 -8.12 6.41
CA ALA A 260 -6.90 -7.28 7.14
C ALA A 260 -7.03 -7.49 8.66
N MET A 261 -8.27 -7.50 9.17
CA MET A 261 -8.55 -7.75 10.59
C MET A 261 -8.14 -9.15 11.03
N TYR A 262 -8.43 -10.16 10.21
CA TYR A 262 -8.05 -11.54 10.49
C TYR A 262 -6.53 -11.68 10.70
N TYR A 263 -5.71 -11.12 9.79
CA TYR A 263 -4.25 -11.22 9.89
C TYR A 263 -3.64 -10.26 10.92
N TYR A 264 -4.43 -9.33 11.46
CA TYR A 264 -4.03 -8.52 12.60
C TYR A 264 -4.36 -9.18 13.95
N GLU A 265 -5.55 -9.80 14.07
CA GLU A 265 -6.03 -10.37 15.33
C GLU A 265 -5.61 -11.80 15.56
N THR A 266 -5.29 -12.54 14.50
CA THR A 266 -4.86 -13.94 14.59
C THR A 266 -3.38 -13.98 14.90
N ASP A 267 -3.01 -14.80 15.89
CA ASP A 267 -1.63 -15.15 16.14
C ASP A 267 -1.06 -15.91 14.94
N LEU A 268 -0.11 -15.29 14.24
CA LEU A 268 0.47 -15.85 13.03
C LEU A 268 1.54 -16.91 13.34
N ARG A 269 2.03 -16.96 14.59
CA ARG A 269 3.08 -17.89 15.03
C ARG A 269 2.64 -18.57 16.31
N ASP A 270 2.06 -19.76 16.16
CA ASP A 270 1.52 -20.55 17.27
C ASP A 270 1.95 -22.01 17.16
N ALA A 271 2.24 -22.61 18.29
CA ALA A 271 2.68 -24.01 18.38
C ALA A 271 1.68 -25.01 17.74
N SER A 272 0.38 -24.70 17.79
CA SER A 272 -0.65 -25.52 17.15
C SER A 272 -0.58 -25.49 15.62
N LEU A 273 0.02 -24.43 15.03
CA LEU A 273 0.27 -24.33 13.60
C LEU A 273 1.59 -25.01 13.18
N GLY A 274 2.40 -25.47 14.14
CA GLY A 274 3.70 -26.09 13.89
C GLY A 274 4.71 -25.11 13.24
N ASN A 275 4.61 -23.81 13.54
CA ASN A 275 5.34 -22.75 12.85
C ASN A 275 6.21 -21.88 13.76
N CYS A 276 6.68 -22.43 14.89
CA CYS A 276 7.52 -21.70 15.84
C CYS A 276 8.98 -21.53 15.39
N THR A 277 9.40 -22.23 14.34
CA THR A 277 10.72 -22.00 13.74
C THR A 277 10.64 -20.95 12.65
N GLY A 278 11.42 -19.89 12.79
CA GLY A 278 11.52 -18.81 11.80
C GLY A 278 12.76 -18.93 10.91
N ARG A 279 13.25 -17.78 10.44
CA ARG A 279 14.43 -17.71 9.55
C ARG A 279 15.73 -18.02 10.26
N ILE A 280 15.85 -17.70 11.55
CA ILE A 280 17.07 -17.88 12.34
C ILE A 280 16.98 -19.21 13.08
N GLU A 281 17.96 -20.06 12.86
CA GLU A 281 18.05 -21.37 13.51
C GLU A 281 18.20 -21.19 15.04
N GLY A 282 17.36 -21.92 15.78
CA GLY A 282 17.37 -21.88 17.25
C GLY A 282 16.49 -20.80 17.87
N GLU A 283 15.95 -19.86 17.08
CA GLU A 283 14.99 -18.86 17.56
C GLU A 283 13.58 -19.42 17.56
N ASP A 284 12.89 -19.28 18.69
CA ASP A 284 11.47 -19.59 18.81
C ASP A 284 10.65 -18.31 18.54
N VAL A 285 9.95 -18.28 17.40
CA VAL A 285 9.17 -17.13 16.97
C VAL A 285 7.71 -17.15 17.45
N CYS A 286 7.34 -18.09 18.34
CA CYS A 286 6.00 -18.18 18.92
C CYS A 286 5.84 -17.44 20.26
N PHE A 287 6.88 -16.76 20.75
CA PHE A 287 6.71 -15.94 21.94
C PHE A 287 5.89 -14.70 21.63
N ASN A 288 4.90 -14.39 22.48
CA ASN A 288 3.98 -13.25 22.32
C ASN A 288 4.56 -11.99 22.94
N ASP A 289 5.59 -11.44 22.33
CA ASP A 289 6.36 -10.30 22.78
C ASP A 289 6.48 -9.17 21.75
N VAL A 290 5.59 -9.17 20.74
CA VAL A 290 5.49 -8.04 19.80
C VAL A 290 5.10 -6.79 20.55
N GLN A 291 5.86 -5.71 20.36
CA GLN A 291 5.58 -4.44 21.00
C GLN A 291 4.42 -3.72 20.31
N GLY A 292 3.38 -3.41 21.04
CA GLY A 292 2.29 -2.56 20.57
C GLY A 292 2.80 -1.15 20.22
N GLY A 293 2.51 -0.64 19.04
CA GLY A 293 3.04 0.62 18.54
C GLY A 293 2.01 1.68 18.19
N GLY A 294 0.73 1.44 18.39
CA GLY A 294 -0.33 2.35 18.00
C GLY A 294 -1.29 2.72 19.12
N ARG A 295 -2.12 3.73 18.85
CA ARG A 295 -3.14 4.24 19.81
C ARG A 295 -4.04 3.14 20.36
N ASP A 296 -4.37 2.14 19.54
CA ASP A 296 -5.32 1.07 19.84
C ASP A 296 -4.70 -0.33 19.74
N GLU A 297 -3.37 -0.40 19.64
CA GLU A 297 -2.66 -1.65 19.45
C GLU A 297 -2.40 -2.32 20.80
N LYS A 298 -3.09 -3.43 21.04
CA LYS A 298 -2.97 -4.24 22.25
C LYS A 298 -2.39 -5.63 21.98
N ALA A 299 -2.19 -5.98 20.70
CA ALA A 299 -1.74 -7.31 20.33
C ALA A 299 -0.25 -7.46 20.63
N SER A 300 0.09 -8.43 21.47
CA SER A 300 1.46 -8.91 21.67
C SER A 300 1.80 -10.11 20.80
N THR A 301 0.81 -10.70 20.14
CA THR A 301 0.96 -11.83 19.22
C THR A 301 1.56 -11.39 17.88
N GLN A 302 2.15 -12.30 17.15
CA GLN A 302 2.64 -12.02 15.80
C GLN A 302 1.46 -11.73 14.88
N HIS A 303 1.46 -10.57 14.26
CA HIS A 303 0.38 -10.07 13.42
C HIS A 303 0.91 -9.32 12.20
N MET A 304 0.02 -8.96 11.29
CA MET A 304 0.34 -8.14 10.12
C MET A 304 -0.47 -6.84 10.13
N THR A 305 0.21 -5.71 10.23
CA THR A 305 -0.40 -4.39 10.06
C THR A 305 -0.56 -4.06 8.57
N THR A 306 -1.75 -3.59 8.17
CA THR A 306 -2.09 -3.34 6.77
C THR A 306 -2.23 -1.84 6.49
N PHE A 307 -1.37 -1.31 5.61
CA PHE A 307 -1.53 0.01 5.00
C PHE A 307 -2.07 -0.13 3.58
N THR A 308 -2.94 0.78 3.16
CA THR A 308 -3.48 0.76 1.80
C THR A 308 -3.33 2.12 1.12
N LEU A 309 -3.08 2.10 -0.20
CA LEU A 309 -2.96 3.28 -1.03
C LEU A 309 -3.77 3.12 -2.30
N GLY A 310 -4.75 4.03 -2.51
CA GLY A 310 -5.51 4.15 -3.75
C GLY A 310 -4.89 5.23 -4.65
N PHE A 311 -4.55 4.88 -5.90
CA PHE A 311 -3.98 5.82 -6.85
C PHE A 311 -4.96 6.18 -7.97
N GLY A 312 -5.45 7.41 -7.96
CA GLY A 312 -6.36 7.93 -8.99
C GLY A 312 -7.76 7.32 -8.93
N ILE A 313 -8.16 6.83 -7.77
CA ILE A 313 -9.49 6.27 -7.51
C ILE A 313 -10.13 6.94 -6.30
N ASP A 314 -11.44 7.08 -6.35
CA ASP A 314 -12.26 7.59 -5.24
C ASP A 314 -13.36 6.58 -4.92
N GLY A 315 -13.68 6.43 -3.64
CA GLY A 315 -14.84 5.72 -3.12
C GLY A 315 -16.08 6.63 -3.01
N LEU A 316 -17.08 6.16 -2.30
CA LEU A 316 -18.25 6.94 -1.92
C LEU A 316 -17.95 7.90 -0.76
N LEU A 317 -16.98 7.54 0.08
CA LEU A 317 -16.58 8.33 1.21
C LEU A 317 -15.55 9.40 0.80
N LYS A 318 -15.67 10.58 1.39
CA LYS A 318 -14.71 11.66 1.19
C LYS A 318 -13.51 11.44 2.08
N TYR A 319 -12.37 11.28 1.46
CA TYR A 319 -11.08 11.16 2.14
C TYR A 319 -10.41 12.53 2.32
N THR A 320 -9.83 12.73 3.49
CA THR A 320 -8.87 13.82 3.75
C THR A 320 -7.59 13.24 4.35
N GLU A 321 -6.46 13.87 4.09
CA GLU A 321 -5.15 13.36 4.46
C GLU A 321 -4.98 13.11 5.97
N ASN A 322 -5.69 13.89 6.80
CA ASN A 322 -5.62 13.82 8.26
C ASN A 322 -6.92 13.29 8.88
N TYR A 323 -7.60 12.36 8.22
CA TYR A 323 -8.89 11.83 8.67
C TYR A 323 -8.88 11.33 10.13
N GLU A 324 -7.75 10.79 10.61
CA GLU A 324 -7.59 10.28 11.98
C GLU A 324 -7.67 11.36 13.05
N THR A 325 -7.52 12.63 12.68
CA THR A 325 -7.63 13.75 13.64
C THR A 325 -9.06 14.10 14.02
N GLY A 326 -10.04 13.45 13.44
CA GLY A 326 -11.46 13.64 13.71
C GLY A 326 -12.10 14.89 13.09
N LEU A 327 -11.38 15.58 12.21
CA LEU A 327 -11.90 16.75 11.47
C LEU A 327 -12.54 16.38 10.14
N GLU A 328 -12.33 15.17 9.68
CA GLU A 328 -12.92 14.65 8.45
C GLU A 328 -14.35 14.19 8.70
N LEU A 329 -15.30 14.67 7.87
CA LEU A 329 -16.74 14.49 8.14
C LEU A 329 -17.19 13.03 8.03
N ASP A 330 -16.75 12.31 6.99
CA ASP A 330 -17.24 10.94 6.75
C ASP A 330 -16.65 9.95 7.74
N TYR A 331 -15.34 10.03 8.03
CA TYR A 331 -14.72 9.17 9.02
C TYR A 331 -15.20 9.47 10.44
N SER A 332 -15.37 10.74 10.80
CA SER A 332 -15.97 11.14 12.09
C SER A 332 -17.40 10.63 12.23
N ALA A 333 -18.17 10.64 11.15
CA ALA A 333 -19.52 10.10 11.14
C ALA A 333 -19.55 8.57 11.32
N ILE A 334 -18.59 7.85 10.74
CA ILE A 334 -18.42 6.41 10.97
C ILE A 334 -18.02 6.14 12.42
N LEU A 335 -17.04 6.87 12.93
CA LEU A 335 -16.58 6.76 14.33
C LEU A 335 -17.72 7.04 15.31
N GLY A 336 -18.53 8.07 15.06
CA GLY A 336 -19.67 8.46 15.86
C GLY A 336 -20.95 7.64 15.63
N GLY A 337 -20.96 6.74 14.65
CA GLY A 337 -22.09 5.84 14.38
C GLY A 337 -23.21 6.41 13.54
N SER A 338 -23.09 7.62 13.03
CA SER A 338 -24.09 8.24 12.14
C SER A 338 -23.94 7.83 10.68
N LYS A 339 -22.83 7.19 10.31
CA LYS A 339 -22.54 6.64 9.00
C LYS A 339 -21.91 5.25 9.12
N ASN A 340 -22.09 4.41 8.11
CA ASN A 340 -21.46 3.10 8.03
C ASN A 340 -20.47 3.05 6.86
N TRP A 341 -19.51 2.11 6.90
CA TRP A 341 -18.74 1.74 5.73
C TRP A 341 -19.67 1.24 4.63
N PRO A 342 -19.44 1.58 3.35
CA PRO A 342 -20.23 1.06 2.23
C PRO A 342 -20.09 -0.46 2.09
N ASP A 343 -21.17 -1.15 1.67
CA ASP A 343 -21.17 -2.58 1.39
C ASP A 343 -20.26 -2.90 0.18
N PRO A 344 -19.14 -3.64 0.34
CA PRO A 344 -18.22 -3.95 -0.76
C PRO A 344 -18.73 -5.03 -1.72
N ARG A 345 -19.96 -5.56 -1.50
CA ARG A 345 -20.64 -6.52 -2.38
C ARG A 345 -19.82 -7.79 -2.65
N THR A 346 -19.39 -8.46 -1.61
CA THR A 346 -18.58 -9.71 -1.74
C THR A 346 -19.39 -10.88 -2.29
N THR A 347 -20.72 -10.84 -2.20
CA THR A 347 -21.64 -11.87 -2.70
C THR A 347 -21.99 -11.71 -4.19
N GLU A 348 -21.56 -10.61 -4.81
CA GLU A 348 -21.78 -10.39 -6.23
C GLU A 348 -21.16 -11.50 -7.07
N THR A 349 -21.95 -12.04 -8.00
CA THR A 349 -21.53 -13.15 -8.87
C THR A 349 -20.68 -12.71 -10.06
N ASN A 350 -20.80 -11.43 -10.45
CA ASN A 350 -20.00 -10.87 -11.53
C ASN A 350 -18.61 -10.50 -11.02
N GLU A 351 -17.68 -11.42 -11.14
CA GLU A 351 -16.29 -11.25 -10.68
C GLU A 351 -15.49 -10.19 -11.45
N THR A 352 -15.97 -9.78 -12.63
CA THR A 352 -15.34 -8.75 -13.45
C THR A 352 -15.90 -7.35 -13.21
N ALA A 353 -17.00 -7.24 -12.44
CA ALA A 353 -17.60 -5.96 -12.14
C ALA A 353 -16.69 -5.15 -11.19
N THR A 354 -16.63 -3.87 -11.47
CA THR A 354 -15.99 -2.89 -10.59
C THR A 354 -17.06 -2.16 -9.80
N PHE A 355 -16.98 -2.25 -8.48
CA PHE A 355 -17.88 -1.54 -7.58
C PHE A 355 -17.11 -0.47 -6.83
N ILE A 356 -17.68 0.71 -6.78
CA ILE A 356 -17.03 1.85 -6.13
C ILE A 356 -16.89 1.64 -4.63
N GLU A 357 -17.83 0.94 -4.03
CA GLU A 357 -17.83 0.59 -2.60
C GLU A 357 -16.60 -0.23 -2.20
N ARG A 358 -16.01 -0.97 -3.16
CA ARG A 358 -14.75 -1.71 -2.95
C ARG A 358 -13.52 -0.82 -2.86
N VAL A 359 -13.63 0.44 -3.25
CA VAL A 359 -12.57 1.44 -3.02
C VAL A 359 -12.61 1.88 -1.55
N ASP A 360 -13.79 2.05 -0.98
CA ASP A 360 -13.95 2.35 0.45
C ASP A 360 -13.51 1.18 1.33
N ASP A 361 -13.62 -0.06 0.83
CA ASP A 361 -13.10 -1.25 1.50
C ASP A 361 -11.57 -1.26 1.63
N LEU A 362 -10.83 -0.53 0.77
CA LEU A 362 -9.39 -0.28 0.98
C LEU A 362 -9.15 0.55 2.25
N TRP A 363 -9.95 1.58 2.45
CA TRP A 363 -9.83 2.42 3.64
C TRP A 363 -10.23 1.63 4.89
N HIS A 364 -11.34 0.92 4.83
CA HIS A 364 -11.79 0.06 5.91
C HIS A 364 -10.75 -1.01 6.26
N ALA A 365 -10.13 -1.64 5.27
CA ALA A 365 -9.06 -2.62 5.48
C ALA A 365 -7.83 -2.02 6.20
N ALA A 366 -7.45 -0.79 5.87
CA ALA A 366 -6.37 -0.12 6.58
C ALA A 366 -6.72 0.14 8.05
N VAL A 367 -7.95 0.55 8.34
CA VAL A 367 -8.44 0.76 9.71
C VAL A 367 -8.48 -0.56 10.48
N ASN A 368 -9.01 -1.61 9.89
CA ASN A 368 -9.13 -2.94 10.51
C ASN A 368 -7.76 -3.60 10.72
N GLY A 369 -6.84 -3.40 9.80
CA GLY A 369 -5.44 -3.85 9.93
C GLY A 369 -4.55 -2.91 10.74
N ARG A 370 -5.11 -1.89 11.45
CA ARG A 370 -4.38 -0.93 12.32
C ARG A 370 -3.27 -0.15 11.61
N GLY A 371 -3.31 -0.05 10.29
CA GLY A 371 -2.47 0.83 9.49
C GLY A 371 -3.19 2.15 9.16
N ALA A 372 -2.88 2.73 8.01
CA ALA A 372 -3.51 3.93 7.50
C ALA A 372 -3.82 3.81 6.00
N TYR A 373 -4.88 4.49 5.57
CA TYR A 373 -5.27 4.63 4.17
C TYR A 373 -4.73 5.93 3.58
N PHE A 374 -4.27 5.86 2.35
CA PHE A 374 -3.82 7.00 1.57
C PHE A 374 -4.55 7.03 0.23
N SER A 375 -5.23 8.14 -0.07
CA SER A 375 -5.76 8.41 -1.41
C SER A 375 -4.85 9.38 -2.12
N ALA A 376 -4.31 8.98 -3.26
CA ALA A 376 -3.36 9.76 -4.04
C ALA A 376 -3.90 10.02 -5.44
N LYS A 377 -4.01 11.30 -5.83
CA LYS A 377 -4.44 11.72 -7.18
C LYS A 377 -3.29 12.14 -8.07
N THR A 378 -2.13 12.35 -7.49
CA THR A 378 -0.92 12.76 -8.20
C THR A 378 0.25 11.87 -7.79
N PRO A 379 1.30 11.76 -8.61
CA PRO A 379 2.51 11.02 -8.24
C PRO A 379 3.16 11.52 -6.95
N ASP A 380 3.12 12.83 -6.68
CA ASP A 380 3.67 13.39 -5.43
C ASP A 380 2.85 12.97 -4.21
N ALA A 381 1.53 12.88 -4.33
CA ALA A 381 0.68 12.35 -3.26
C ALA A 381 0.97 10.85 -3.00
N VAL A 382 1.29 10.06 -4.04
CA VAL A 382 1.77 8.66 -3.87
C VAL A 382 3.08 8.64 -3.07
N VAL A 383 4.05 9.49 -3.42
CA VAL A 383 5.32 9.59 -2.67
C VAL A 383 5.04 9.92 -1.20
N SER A 384 4.24 10.94 -0.93
CA SER A 384 3.89 11.36 0.43
C SER A 384 3.20 10.24 1.23
N GLY A 385 2.23 9.55 0.63
CA GLY A 385 1.53 8.43 1.25
C GLY A 385 2.48 7.27 1.60
N LEU A 386 3.33 6.86 0.66
CA LEU A 386 4.31 5.81 0.88
C LEU A 386 5.34 6.18 1.95
N VAL A 387 5.86 7.42 1.92
CA VAL A 387 6.81 7.90 2.94
C VAL A 387 6.16 7.91 4.32
N ARG A 388 4.91 8.35 4.44
CA ARG A 388 4.18 8.30 5.72
C ARG A 388 3.99 6.87 6.22
N ALA A 389 3.60 5.93 5.36
CA ALA A 389 3.47 4.51 5.73
C ALA A 389 4.80 3.94 6.22
N LEU A 390 5.89 4.18 5.49
CA LEU A 390 7.23 3.72 5.83
C LEU A 390 7.74 4.34 7.14
N ASN A 391 7.51 5.64 7.35
CA ASN A 391 7.89 6.31 8.60
C ASN A 391 7.07 5.79 9.79
N THR A 392 5.79 5.49 9.61
CA THR A 392 4.95 4.90 10.64
C THR A 392 5.45 3.50 11.00
N ALA A 393 5.79 2.67 10.01
CA ALA A 393 6.39 1.36 10.25
C ALA A 393 7.74 1.47 10.97
N ALA A 394 8.63 2.37 10.54
CA ALA A 394 9.93 2.60 11.16
C ALA A 394 9.81 3.14 12.61
N ALA A 395 8.85 4.02 12.88
CA ALA A 395 8.62 4.55 14.22
C ALA A 395 8.13 3.47 15.21
N ARG A 396 7.32 2.52 14.73
CA ARG A 396 6.86 1.39 15.56
C ARG A 396 7.99 0.44 15.92
N THR A 397 8.92 0.20 15.01
CA THR A 397 10.10 -0.64 15.28
C THR A 397 11.12 0.00 16.23
N GLY A 398 11.09 1.33 16.37
CA GLY A 398 12.00 2.09 17.24
C GLY A 398 11.48 2.37 18.66
N ALA A 399 10.25 1.99 18.98
CA ALA A 399 9.56 2.43 20.21
C ALA A 399 10.04 1.76 21.51
N GLY A 400 11.11 0.97 21.48
CA GLY A 400 11.58 0.19 22.61
C GLY A 400 12.66 0.83 23.50
N SER A 401 13.16 2.04 23.25
CA SER A 401 14.17 2.67 24.10
C SER A 401 13.65 3.92 24.78
N GLY A 402 13.46 3.86 26.11
CA GLY A 402 13.22 5.02 26.95
C GLY A 402 14.54 5.54 27.53
N ALA A 403 14.80 6.84 27.42
CA ALA A 403 15.84 7.50 28.20
C ALA A 403 15.20 8.14 29.43
N ALA A 404 15.73 7.84 30.61
CA ALA A 404 15.38 8.53 31.83
C ALA A 404 16.55 9.40 32.27
N THR A 405 16.28 10.64 32.66
CA THR A 405 17.28 11.52 33.27
C THR A 405 17.07 11.58 34.80
N SER A 406 18.16 11.66 35.57
CA SER A 406 18.09 11.76 37.03
C SER A 406 17.47 13.07 37.51
N SER A 407 17.40 14.09 36.65
CA SER A 407 16.79 15.36 36.95
C SER A 407 16.15 16.00 35.72
N LEU A 408 15.01 16.65 35.89
CA LEU A 408 14.35 17.48 34.88
C LEU A 408 15.05 18.85 34.73
N GLU A 409 15.88 19.25 35.70
CA GLU A 409 16.69 20.46 35.69
C GLU A 409 18.16 20.07 35.88
N PRO A 410 18.98 20.05 34.81
CA PRO A 410 20.40 19.73 34.91
C PRO A 410 21.16 20.74 35.75
N VAL A 411 21.81 20.30 36.82
CA VAL A 411 22.76 21.12 37.61
C VAL A 411 24.19 20.65 37.41
N ALA A 412 25.14 21.55 37.44
CA ALA A 412 26.53 21.22 37.17
C ALA A 412 27.06 20.19 38.20
N GLY A 413 27.44 19.03 37.72
CA GLY A 413 28.11 17.98 38.49
C GLY A 413 27.33 16.70 38.78
N ASP A 414 25.97 16.68 38.63
CA ASP A 414 25.13 15.55 39.02
C ASP A 414 24.14 15.10 37.92
N ASN A 415 24.53 15.22 36.68
CA ASN A 415 23.66 14.87 35.55
C ASN A 415 23.97 13.47 35.04
N TYR A 416 23.09 12.52 35.32
CA TYR A 416 23.15 11.18 34.78
C TYR A 416 22.00 10.98 33.79
N ALA A 417 22.33 10.56 32.55
CA ALA A 417 21.37 10.08 31.60
C ALA A 417 21.37 8.55 31.65
N TYR A 418 20.27 7.96 32.03
CA TYR A 418 20.08 6.51 32.00
C TYR A 418 19.50 6.15 30.65
N VAL A 419 20.30 5.55 29.79
CA VAL A 419 19.85 5.05 28.49
C VAL A 419 19.73 3.54 28.61
N ALA A 420 18.49 3.06 28.56
CA ALA A 420 18.25 1.63 28.41
C ALA A 420 18.59 1.24 26.97
N SER A 421 19.62 0.44 26.78
CA SER A 421 19.90 -0.21 25.51
C SER A 421 19.65 -1.70 25.64
N TYR A 422 18.88 -2.27 24.72
CA TYR A 422 18.70 -3.71 24.64
C TYR A 422 18.97 -4.20 23.23
N ARG A 423 19.47 -5.42 23.16
CA ARG A 423 19.65 -6.11 21.90
C ARG A 423 18.39 -6.93 21.66
N THR A 424 17.76 -6.74 20.53
CA THR A 424 16.56 -7.49 20.12
C THR A 424 16.81 -8.99 19.92
N GLN A 425 18.07 -9.44 19.92
CA GLN A 425 18.42 -10.84 19.73
C GLN A 425 18.10 -11.77 20.91
N HIS A 426 18.08 -11.28 22.14
CA HIS A 426 17.87 -12.13 23.32
C HIS A 426 17.08 -11.46 24.45
N TRP A 427 16.51 -10.31 24.27
CA TRP A 427 15.83 -9.55 25.32
C TRP A 427 16.55 -9.56 26.67
N ASP A 428 17.89 -9.69 26.64
CA ASP A 428 18.69 -9.63 27.85
C ASP A 428 18.61 -8.23 28.42
N ARG A 429 17.95 -8.13 29.54
CA ARG A 429 17.97 -6.97 30.41
C ARG A 429 19.45 -6.67 30.69
N SER A 430 20.00 -5.64 30.07
CA SER A 430 21.30 -5.15 30.51
C SER A 430 21.13 -4.61 31.91
N GLU A 431 21.55 -5.35 32.92
CA GLU A 431 21.64 -4.84 34.26
C GLU A 431 22.56 -3.63 34.30
N GLU A 432 22.11 -2.61 35.04
CA GLU A 432 22.84 -1.39 35.33
C GLU A 432 24.29 -1.67 35.68
N ARG A 433 25.21 -1.12 34.93
CA ARG A 433 26.56 -0.87 35.44
C ARG A 433 26.69 0.63 35.73
N ARG A 434 26.89 0.90 36.99
CA ARG A 434 27.23 2.21 37.57
C ARG A 434 28.49 2.78 36.98
#